data_d15ee7f8af9a72bb7b4ac7b9408d924c
#
_entry.id   d15ee7f8af9a72bb7b4ac7b9408d924c
#
_cell.length_a   1.000
_cell.length_b   1.000
_cell.length_c   1.000
_cell.angle_alpha   90.00
_cell.angle_beta   90.00
_cell.angle_gamma   90.00
#
_symmetry.space_group_name_H-M   'P 1'
#
loop_
_entity.id
_entity.type
_entity.pdbx_description
1 polymer ?
#
loop_
_entity_poly.entity_id
_entity_poly.type
_entity_poly.pdbx_seq_one_letter_code
_entity_poly.pdbx_strand_id
1 'polypeptide(L)'
;MDKLYRVVIIDDDEFSADNLCLELKKYNRLSIDGMARNGANGRKLLEKVHPDLLFLDVELPDMKGMELLEQLRGAITWNMQIVFYTAYDKYMIYAIRGAAFDYLLKPIDKKELEGIIDRFMKKAEESAAVSYTHLRAHE
;
A
#
# COMPACT_ATOMS: atom_id res chain seq x y z
N MET A 1 15.95 17.23 -4.09
CA MET A 1 14.85 17.05 -3.15
C MET A 1 14.32 15.64 -3.23
N ASP A 2 14.04 15.05 -2.09
CA ASP A 2 13.53 13.71 -2.05
C ASP A 2 12.05 13.67 -2.44
N LYS A 3 11.70 12.69 -3.26
CA LYS A 3 10.30 12.46 -3.63
C LYS A 3 9.51 12.03 -2.41
N LEU A 4 8.28 12.57 -2.27
CA LEU A 4 7.31 12.09 -1.31
C LEU A 4 6.46 11.00 -1.97
N TYR A 5 6.36 9.85 -1.31
CA TYR A 5 5.52 8.76 -1.76
C TYR A 5 4.14 8.87 -1.11
N ARG A 6 3.11 8.76 -1.92
CA ARG A 6 1.72 8.91 -1.48
C ARG A 6 1.20 7.59 -0.94
N VAL A 7 0.60 7.64 0.23
CA VAL A 7 0.09 6.45 0.92
C VAL A 7 -1.41 6.59 1.15
N VAL A 8 -2.14 5.51 0.93
CA VAL A 8 -3.56 5.38 1.26
C VAL A 8 -3.73 4.18 2.19
N ILE A 9 -4.59 4.32 3.17
CA ILE A 9 -4.97 3.26 4.11
C ILE A 9 -6.46 2.96 3.93
N ILE A 10 -6.79 1.69 3.70
CA ILE A 10 -8.19 1.23 3.62
C ILE A 10 -8.40 0.20 4.71
N ASP A 11 -9.13 0.58 5.77
CA ASP A 11 -9.35 -0.24 6.95
C ASP A 11 -10.58 0.27 7.70
N ASP A 12 -11.54 -0.62 8.00
CA ASP A 12 -12.76 -0.24 8.71
C ASP A 12 -12.55 -0.05 10.22
N ASP A 13 -11.46 -0.59 10.77
CA ASP A 13 -11.14 -0.41 12.18
C ASP A 13 -10.39 0.90 12.39
N GLU A 14 -11.09 1.86 12.95
CA GLU A 14 -10.55 3.20 13.20
C GLU A 14 -9.27 3.17 14.03
N PHE A 15 -9.24 2.36 15.08
CA PHE A 15 -8.06 2.25 15.95
C PHE A 15 -6.83 1.75 15.17
N SER A 16 -7.01 0.69 14.38
CA SER A 16 -5.92 0.12 13.58
C SER A 16 -5.44 1.11 12.51
N ALA A 17 -6.37 1.80 11.85
CA ALA A 17 -6.04 2.79 10.83
C ALA A 17 -5.28 3.97 11.42
N ASP A 18 -5.74 4.50 12.55
CA ASP A 18 -5.09 5.63 13.22
C ASP A 18 -3.71 5.26 13.73
N ASN A 19 -3.56 4.06 14.30
CA ASN A 19 -2.29 3.56 14.77
C ASN A 19 -1.27 3.44 13.64
N LEU A 20 -1.69 2.91 12.51
CA LEU A 20 -0.82 2.83 11.32
C LEU A 20 -0.44 4.21 10.82
N CYS A 21 -1.41 5.12 10.75
CA CYS A 21 -1.17 6.50 10.32
C CYS A 21 -0.12 7.17 11.19
N LEU A 22 -0.23 7.04 12.51
CA LEU A 22 0.74 7.62 13.45
C LEU A 22 2.14 7.05 13.23
N GLU A 23 2.26 5.75 13.00
CA GLU A 23 3.56 5.13 12.74
C GLU A 23 4.16 5.57 11.41
N LEU A 24 3.33 5.66 10.36
CA LEU A 24 3.79 6.07 9.04
C LEU A 24 4.24 7.53 9.00
N LYS A 25 3.66 8.39 9.81
CA LYS A 25 4.05 9.81 9.89
C LYS A 25 5.49 10.01 10.38
N LYS A 26 6.09 9.00 10.99
CA LYS A 26 7.49 9.06 11.40
C LYS A 26 8.47 8.97 10.22
N TYR A 27 7.97 8.59 9.06
CA TYR A 27 8.79 8.44 7.84
C TYR A 27 8.66 9.69 6.98
N ASN A 28 9.74 10.45 6.87
CA ASN A 28 9.75 11.76 6.20
C ASN A 28 9.39 11.69 4.72
N ARG A 29 9.61 10.57 4.08
CA ARG A 29 9.37 10.43 2.64
C ARG A 29 7.98 9.88 2.30
N LEU A 30 7.14 9.66 3.30
CA LEU A 30 5.76 9.19 3.11
C LEU A 30 4.77 10.31 3.40
N SER A 31 3.76 10.43 2.54
CA SER A 31 2.65 11.36 2.71
C SER A 31 1.36 10.56 2.78
N ILE A 32 0.62 10.69 3.90
CA ILE A 32 -0.66 10.00 4.06
C ILE A 32 -1.72 10.85 3.39
N ASP A 33 -2.12 10.45 2.19
CA ASP A 33 -3.00 11.25 1.35
C ASP A 33 -4.48 10.87 1.43
N GLY A 34 -4.80 9.85 2.21
CA GLY A 34 -6.19 9.52 2.48
C GLY A 34 -6.37 8.21 3.21
N MET A 35 -7.54 8.10 3.85
CA MET A 35 -7.97 6.86 4.51
C MET A 35 -9.43 6.61 4.16
N ALA A 36 -9.79 5.37 3.92
CA ALA A 36 -11.16 4.95 3.68
C ALA A 36 -11.51 3.77 4.59
N ARG A 37 -12.79 3.60 4.89
CA ARG A 37 -13.26 2.58 5.85
C ARG A 37 -14.01 1.44 5.20
N ASN A 38 -14.20 1.48 3.90
CA ASN A 38 -14.86 0.40 3.16
C ASN A 38 -14.32 0.34 1.74
N GLY A 39 -14.68 -0.71 1.03
CA GLY A 39 -14.18 -0.93 -0.32
C GLY A 39 -14.66 0.10 -1.32
N ALA A 40 -15.94 0.50 -1.25
CA ALA A 40 -16.50 1.47 -2.19
C ALA A 40 -15.82 2.83 -2.09
N ASN A 41 -15.64 3.34 -0.87
CA ASN A 41 -14.93 4.61 -0.65
C ASN A 41 -13.44 4.46 -0.93
N GLY A 42 -12.87 3.30 -0.63
CA GLY A 42 -11.48 2.99 -0.94
C GLY A 42 -11.21 3.06 -2.43
N ARG A 43 -12.10 2.49 -3.23
CA ARG A 43 -11.98 2.52 -4.70
C ARG A 43 -11.96 3.96 -5.22
N LYS A 44 -12.89 4.79 -4.75
CA LYS A 44 -12.95 6.20 -5.15
C LYS A 44 -11.67 6.94 -4.77
N LEU A 45 -11.18 6.66 -3.58
CA LEU A 45 -9.97 7.30 -3.06
C LEU A 45 -8.74 6.91 -3.89
N LEU A 46 -8.60 5.63 -4.24
CA LEU A 46 -7.50 5.17 -5.08
C LEU A 46 -7.51 5.83 -6.45
N GLU A 47 -8.67 5.93 -7.06
CA GLU A 47 -8.82 6.58 -8.36
C GLU A 47 -8.49 8.07 -8.31
N LYS A 48 -8.74 8.72 -7.18
CA LYS A 48 -8.46 10.14 -6.99
C LYS A 48 -6.98 10.40 -6.66
N VAL A 49 -6.42 9.63 -5.76
CA VAL A 49 -5.07 9.87 -5.19
C VAL A 49 -3.96 9.28 -6.04
N HIS A 50 -4.19 8.12 -6.65
CA HIS A 50 -3.15 7.33 -7.32
C HIS A 50 -1.95 7.10 -6.39
N PRO A 51 -2.13 6.41 -5.25
CA PRO A 51 -1.05 6.25 -4.29
C PRO A 51 0.07 5.35 -4.81
N ASP A 52 1.26 5.56 -4.28
CA ASP A 52 2.40 4.68 -4.53
C ASP A 52 2.35 3.44 -3.65
N LEU A 53 1.74 3.57 -2.47
CA LEU A 53 1.69 2.52 -1.46
C LEU A 53 0.28 2.47 -0.85
N LEU A 54 -0.30 1.28 -0.86
CA LEU A 54 -1.62 1.03 -0.28
C LEU A 54 -1.49 0.02 0.86
N PHE A 55 -1.99 0.40 2.04
CA PHE A 55 -2.22 -0.55 3.13
C PHE A 55 -3.69 -0.93 3.11
N LEU A 56 -3.98 -2.20 2.89
CA LEU A 56 -5.33 -2.69 2.65
C LEU A 56 -5.70 -3.79 3.63
N ASP A 57 -6.77 -3.57 4.40
CA ASP A 57 -7.35 -4.65 5.20
C ASP A 57 -8.04 -5.64 4.26
N VAL A 58 -7.81 -6.91 4.49
CA VAL A 58 -8.36 -7.99 3.67
C VAL A 58 -9.86 -8.17 3.94
N GLU A 59 -10.33 -7.86 5.14
CA GLU A 59 -11.75 -7.97 5.50
C GLU A 59 -12.36 -6.60 5.74
N LEU A 60 -13.14 -6.12 4.78
CA LEU A 60 -13.88 -4.86 4.86
C LEU A 60 -15.37 -5.13 5.04
N PRO A 61 -16.17 -4.14 5.52
CA PRO A 61 -17.58 -4.40 5.80
C PRO A 61 -18.41 -4.70 4.55
N ASP A 62 -18.05 -4.14 3.41
CA ASP A 62 -18.81 -4.28 2.17
C ASP A 62 -18.21 -5.28 1.19
N MET A 63 -16.93 -5.64 1.34
CA MET A 63 -16.27 -6.60 0.45
C MET A 63 -14.96 -7.09 1.05
N LYS A 64 -14.40 -8.15 0.51
CA LYS A 64 -13.03 -8.54 0.82
C LYS A 64 -12.05 -7.60 0.12
N GLY A 65 -10.90 -7.34 0.74
CA GLY A 65 -9.85 -6.53 0.12
C GLY A 65 -9.42 -7.08 -1.24
N MET A 66 -9.36 -8.41 -1.36
CA MET A 66 -9.01 -9.05 -2.64
C MET A 66 -10.08 -8.83 -3.71
N GLU A 67 -11.35 -8.73 -3.34
CA GLU A 67 -12.42 -8.37 -4.29
C GLU A 67 -12.24 -6.95 -4.79
N LEU A 68 -11.86 -6.03 -3.90
CA LEU A 68 -11.55 -4.66 -4.31
C LEU A 68 -10.42 -4.63 -5.34
N LEU A 69 -9.35 -5.38 -5.12
CA LEU A 69 -8.23 -5.46 -6.05
C LEU A 69 -8.66 -6.05 -7.39
N GLU A 70 -9.53 -7.05 -7.38
CA GLU A 70 -10.06 -7.62 -8.61
C GLU A 70 -10.88 -6.60 -9.39
N GLN A 71 -11.73 -5.82 -8.72
CA GLN A 71 -12.50 -4.75 -9.34
C GLN A 71 -11.60 -3.69 -9.98
N LEU A 72 -10.43 -3.47 -9.40
CA LEU A 72 -9.48 -2.45 -9.86
C LEU A 72 -8.54 -2.97 -10.95
N ARG A 73 -8.57 -4.26 -11.24
CA ARG A 73 -7.74 -4.86 -12.28
C ARG A 73 -8.01 -4.15 -13.61
N GLY A 74 -6.96 -3.65 -14.24
CA GLY A 74 -7.08 -2.87 -15.47
C GLY A 74 -7.40 -1.40 -15.27
N ALA A 75 -7.93 -1.01 -14.10
CA ALA A 75 -8.17 0.39 -13.79
C ALA A 75 -6.93 1.06 -13.17
N ILE A 76 -6.07 0.28 -12.52
CA ILE A 76 -4.81 0.78 -11.96
C ILE A 76 -3.77 0.84 -13.09
N THR A 77 -3.46 2.06 -13.53
CA THR A 77 -2.53 2.30 -14.63
C THR A 77 -1.20 2.88 -14.16
N TRP A 78 -1.04 3.03 -12.87
CA TRP A 78 0.18 3.56 -12.24
C TRP A 78 0.83 2.48 -11.37
N ASN A 79 2.08 2.70 -10.99
CA ASN A 79 2.82 1.77 -10.14
C ASN A 79 2.39 1.94 -8.68
N MET A 80 1.73 0.92 -8.13
CA MET A 80 1.26 0.93 -6.75
C MET A 80 1.65 -0.39 -6.08
N GLN A 81 2.30 -0.29 -4.92
CA GLN A 81 2.59 -1.45 -4.10
C GLN A 81 1.50 -1.62 -3.05
N ILE A 82 1.12 -2.86 -2.78
CA ILE A 82 0.03 -3.19 -1.87
C ILE A 82 0.59 -3.97 -0.70
N VAL A 83 0.29 -3.50 0.53
CA VAL A 83 0.59 -4.22 1.76
C VAL A 83 -0.73 -4.63 2.39
N PHE A 84 -0.95 -5.93 2.59
CA PHE A 84 -2.10 -6.39 3.36
C PHE A 84 -1.87 -6.06 4.83
N TYR A 85 -2.82 -5.37 5.45
CA TYR A 85 -2.78 -4.98 6.86
C TYR A 85 -4.01 -5.55 7.55
N THR A 86 -3.84 -6.65 8.31
CA THR A 86 -4.97 -7.42 8.81
C THR A 86 -4.62 -8.14 10.11
N ALA A 87 -5.64 -8.53 10.87
CA ALA A 87 -5.49 -9.35 12.06
C ALA A 87 -5.37 -10.84 11.74
N TYR A 88 -5.53 -11.24 10.48
CA TYR A 88 -5.65 -12.66 10.09
C TYR A 88 -4.43 -13.13 9.31
N ASP A 89 -3.68 -14.07 9.88
CA ASP A 89 -2.50 -14.66 9.23
C ASP A 89 -2.85 -15.59 8.07
N LYS A 90 -4.09 -16.08 8.00
CA LYS A 90 -4.54 -16.97 6.92
C LYS A 90 -4.42 -16.35 5.52
N TYR A 91 -4.32 -15.04 5.42
CA TYR A 91 -4.18 -14.35 4.13
C TYR A 91 -2.73 -14.19 3.68
N MET A 92 -1.77 -14.58 4.51
CA MET A 92 -0.34 -14.45 4.19
C MET A 92 0.04 -15.18 2.89
N ILE A 93 -0.59 -16.34 2.63
CA ILE A 93 -0.30 -17.10 1.42
C ILE A 93 -0.63 -16.34 0.14
N TYR A 94 -1.63 -15.48 0.16
CA TYR A 94 -1.99 -14.68 -1.02
C TYR A 94 -0.93 -13.64 -1.33
N ALA A 95 -0.34 -13.03 -0.28
CA ALA A 95 0.78 -12.12 -0.46
C ALA A 95 1.99 -12.86 -1.02
N ILE A 96 2.31 -14.03 -0.47
CA ILE A 96 3.42 -14.88 -0.97
C ILE A 96 3.23 -15.22 -2.44
N ARG A 97 1.99 -15.45 -2.88
CA ARG A 97 1.66 -15.76 -4.27
C ARG A 97 1.57 -14.55 -5.18
N GLY A 98 1.94 -13.37 -4.68
CA GLY A 98 2.02 -12.17 -5.51
C GLY A 98 0.78 -11.28 -5.53
N ALA A 99 -0.25 -11.58 -4.71
CA ALA A 99 -1.43 -10.72 -4.62
C ALA A 99 -1.12 -9.38 -3.96
N ALA A 100 -0.07 -9.33 -3.15
CA ALA A 100 0.39 -8.11 -2.51
C ALA A 100 1.92 -8.09 -2.50
N PHE A 101 2.47 -6.89 -2.34
CA PHE A 101 3.91 -6.69 -2.19
C PHE A 101 4.42 -7.24 -0.86
N ASP A 102 3.64 -7.03 0.22
CA ASP A 102 4.05 -7.41 1.57
C ASP A 102 2.82 -7.62 2.46
N TYR A 103 3.05 -7.96 3.72
CA TYR A 103 2.03 -8.34 4.67
C TYR A 103 2.39 -7.82 6.06
N LEU A 104 1.44 -7.18 6.73
CA LEU A 104 1.62 -6.64 8.07
C LEU A 104 0.46 -7.10 8.96
N LEU A 105 0.76 -7.91 9.98
CA LEU A 105 -0.25 -8.36 10.93
C LEU A 105 -0.54 -7.27 11.97
N LYS A 106 -1.81 -7.19 12.38
CA LYS A 106 -2.23 -6.41 13.53
C LYS A 106 -2.04 -7.22 14.81
N PRO A 107 -1.63 -6.65 15.93
CA PRO A 107 -1.19 -5.26 16.08
C PRO A 107 0.19 -5.02 15.45
N ILE A 108 0.47 -3.76 15.10
CA ILE A 108 1.71 -3.41 14.41
C ILE A 108 2.94 -3.77 15.23
N ASP A 109 3.86 -4.49 14.61
CA ASP A 109 5.23 -4.61 15.07
C ASP A 109 6.05 -3.56 14.35
N LYS A 110 6.64 -2.63 15.08
CA LYS A 110 7.36 -1.48 14.50
C LYS A 110 8.55 -1.91 13.64
N LYS A 111 9.22 -3.00 14.01
CA LYS A 111 10.36 -3.53 13.23
C LYS A 111 9.89 -4.13 11.92
N GLU A 112 8.76 -4.83 11.93
CA GLU A 112 8.18 -5.36 10.70
C GLU A 112 7.77 -4.24 9.76
N LEU A 113 7.12 -3.20 10.29
CA LEU A 113 6.76 -2.04 9.49
C LEU A 113 7.99 -1.37 8.88
N GLU A 114 9.03 -1.16 9.69
CA GLU A 114 10.28 -0.59 9.20
C GLU A 114 10.86 -1.40 8.05
N GLY A 115 10.88 -2.72 8.18
CA GLY A 115 11.35 -3.61 7.10
C GLY A 115 10.52 -3.47 5.84
N ILE A 116 9.20 -3.37 5.98
CA ILE A 116 8.29 -3.17 4.83
C ILE A 116 8.59 -1.85 4.13
N ILE A 117 8.74 -0.77 4.89
CA ILE A 117 9.02 0.55 4.31
C ILE A 117 10.39 0.54 3.61
N ASP A 118 11.41 -0.08 4.22
CA ASP A 118 12.72 -0.20 3.61
C ASP A 118 12.65 -0.94 2.27
N ARG A 119 11.93 -2.06 2.22
CA ARG A 119 11.75 -2.82 0.97
C ARG A 119 10.97 -2.03 -0.07
N PHE A 120 9.95 -1.30 0.36
CA PHE A 120 9.18 -0.43 -0.54
C PHE A 120 10.06 0.66 -1.15
N MET A 121 10.83 1.37 -0.32
CA MET A 121 11.70 2.45 -0.77
C MET A 121 12.73 1.92 -1.76
N LYS A 122 13.35 0.78 -1.46
CA LYS A 122 14.31 0.15 -2.35
C LYS A 122 13.70 -0.19 -3.70
N LYS A 123 12.52 -0.80 -3.70
CA LYS A 123 11.82 -1.15 -4.93
C LYS A 123 11.45 0.08 -5.75
N ALA A 124 10.97 1.13 -5.10
CA ALA A 124 10.61 2.38 -5.75
C ALA A 124 11.82 3.06 -6.39
N GLU A 125 12.96 3.07 -5.69
CA GLU A 125 14.21 3.64 -6.19
C GLU A 125 14.77 2.81 -7.35
N GLU A 126 14.72 1.49 -7.26
CA GLU A 126 15.14 0.60 -8.35
C GLU A 126 14.29 0.81 -9.59
N SER A 127 12.98 0.94 -9.46
CA SER A 127 12.07 1.19 -10.59
C SER A 127 12.40 2.52 -11.27
N ALA A 128 12.66 3.57 -10.49
CA ALA A 128 13.05 4.87 -11.02
C ALA A 128 14.39 4.79 -11.75
N ALA A 129 15.37 4.08 -11.18
CA ALA A 129 16.69 3.89 -11.78
C ALA A 129 16.60 3.13 -13.10
N VAL A 130 15.80 2.06 -13.16
CA VAL A 130 15.59 1.29 -14.38
C VAL A 130 14.94 2.14 -15.47
N SER A 131 13.90 2.91 -15.13
CA SER A 131 13.26 3.82 -16.07
C SER A 131 14.22 4.86 -16.62
N TYR A 132 15.06 5.44 -15.77
CA TYR A 132 16.06 6.42 -16.18
C TYR A 132 17.09 5.79 -17.13
N THR A 133 17.60 4.62 -16.79
CA THR A 133 18.56 3.90 -17.62
C THR A 133 17.97 3.54 -18.99
N HIS A 134 16.74 3.09 -19.00
CA HIS A 134 16.04 2.74 -20.24
C HIS A 134 15.89 3.97 -21.16
N LEU A 135 15.49 5.09 -20.60
CA LEU A 135 15.36 6.34 -21.37
C LEU A 135 16.70 6.78 -21.94
N ARG A 136 17.77 6.67 -21.19
CA ARG A 136 19.13 7.02 -21.68
C ARG A 136 19.58 6.10 -22.82
N ALA A 137 19.22 4.84 -22.74
CA ALA A 137 19.59 3.87 -23.78
C ALA A 137 18.98 4.20 -25.15
N HIS A 138 17.93 5.00 -25.20
CA HIS A 138 17.25 5.41 -26.43
C HIS A 138 17.78 6.71 -27.01
N GLU A 139 18.64 7.38 -26.29
CA GLU A 139 19.30 8.59 -26.78
C GLU A 139 20.49 8.25 -27.70
#